data_4625dc084037b4f8c314a7df258261bb
#
_entry.id   4625dc084037b4f8c314a7df258261bb
#
_cell.length_a   1.000
_cell.length_b   1.000
_cell.length_c   1.000
_cell.angle_alpha   90.00
_cell.angle_beta   90.00
_cell.angle_gamma   90.00
#
_symmetry.space_group_name_H-M   'P 1'
#
loop_
_entity.id
_entity.type
_entity.pdbx_description
1 polymer ?
#
loop_
_entity_poly.entity_id
_entity_poly.type
_entity_poly.pdbx_seq_one_letter_code
_entity_poly.pdbx_strand_id
1 'polypeptide(L)'
;MTEVGKETENEELFPEAVFGEKDYLSEVFGLEQHDIRMYSPLTLAYIGDAAYEIVIRTILVRKANMQVNKLHRHAAGLVKAEKQSAMIEILEPLFTEEEKQIYKRGRNAKSYTKAKNASTIDYRRATGFEAVMGYLYL
;
A
#
# COMPACT_ATOMS: atom_id res chain seq x y z
N MET A 1 16.65 24.47 -36.65
CA MET A 1 16.98 23.27 -35.88
C MET A 1 16.22 23.31 -34.58
N THR A 2 15.21 22.55 -34.52
CA THR A 2 14.37 22.39 -33.32
C THR A 2 14.99 21.29 -32.49
N GLU A 3 15.44 21.63 -31.29
CA GLU A 3 15.70 20.62 -30.25
C GLU A 3 14.38 19.96 -29.92
N VAL A 4 14.20 18.77 -30.45
CA VAL A 4 13.09 17.90 -30.09
C VAL A 4 13.43 17.28 -28.76
N GLY A 5 12.60 17.54 -27.80
CA GLY A 5 12.71 17.28 -26.39
C GLY A 5 13.25 15.95 -25.94
N LYS A 6 14.18 16.08 -25.01
CA LYS A 6 14.60 15.00 -24.10
C LYS A 6 13.71 14.88 -22.85
N GLU A 7 12.50 15.40 -22.91
CA GLU A 7 11.63 15.43 -21.73
C GLU A 7 10.67 14.26 -21.59
N THR A 8 10.62 13.37 -22.59
CA THR A 8 9.64 12.28 -22.60
C THR A 8 10.14 10.93 -22.13
N GLU A 9 11.47 10.75 -21.97
CA GLU A 9 12.02 9.45 -21.59
C GLU A 9 11.88 9.10 -20.09
N ASN A 10 11.65 10.07 -19.21
CA ASN A 10 11.51 9.82 -17.78
C ASN A 10 10.08 9.53 -17.35
N GLU A 11 9.08 9.93 -18.12
CA GLU A 11 7.67 9.64 -17.81
C GLU A 11 7.27 8.20 -18.13
N GLU A 12 7.97 7.54 -19.06
CA GLU A 12 7.67 6.15 -19.44
C GLU A 12 8.26 5.11 -18.48
N LEU A 13 9.25 5.48 -17.65
CA LEU A 13 9.89 4.56 -16.70
C LEU A 13 9.02 4.22 -15.48
N PHE A 14 8.07 5.08 -15.16
CA PHE A 14 7.08 4.85 -14.11
C PHE A 14 5.70 5.08 -14.70
N PRO A 15 5.17 4.09 -15.43
CA PRO A 15 3.83 4.25 -15.95
C PRO A 15 2.89 4.54 -14.79
N GLU A 16 2.10 5.58 -14.92
CA GLU A 16 0.98 5.90 -14.04
C GLU A 16 0.05 4.70 -13.81
N ALA A 17 0.37 3.57 -14.43
CA ALA A 17 -0.48 2.45 -14.69
C ALA A 17 -0.93 1.64 -13.48
N VAL A 18 -0.28 1.74 -12.31
CA VAL A 18 -0.79 1.01 -11.14
C VAL A 18 -1.77 1.87 -10.35
N PHE A 19 -1.59 3.19 -10.37
CA PHE A 19 -2.40 4.12 -9.58
C PHE A 19 -2.92 5.33 -10.37
N GLY A 20 -2.72 5.37 -11.68
CA GLY A 20 -3.25 6.41 -12.57
C GLY A 20 -4.78 6.46 -12.62
N GLU A 21 -5.42 5.38 -12.28
CA GLU A 21 -6.88 5.29 -12.16
C GLU A 21 -7.47 6.22 -11.09
N LYS A 22 -6.65 6.65 -10.14
CA LYS A 22 -7.03 7.59 -9.11
C LYS A 22 -7.52 8.93 -9.67
N ASP A 23 -6.83 9.47 -10.67
CA ASP A 23 -7.23 10.74 -11.30
C ASP A 23 -8.46 10.54 -12.16
N TYR A 24 -8.56 9.43 -12.85
CA TYR A 24 -9.75 9.06 -13.61
C TYR A 24 -10.97 8.90 -12.70
N LEU A 25 -10.82 8.24 -11.55
CA LEU A 25 -11.90 8.09 -10.58
C LEU A 25 -12.36 9.44 -10.05
N SER A 26 -11.42 10.36 -9.80
CA SER A 26 -11.74 11.72 -9.35
C SER A 26 -12.58 12.48 -10.37
N GLU A 27 -12.26 12.35 -11.64
CA GLU A 27 -13.03 12.97 -12.74
C GLU A 27 -14.43 12.38 -12.87
N VAL A 28 -14.51 11.04 -12.90
CA VAL A 28 -15.79 10.33 -13.14
C VAL A 28 -16.76 10.51 -11.97
N PHE A 29 -16.26 10.46 -10.74
CA PHE A 29 -17.09 10.49 -9.54
C PHE A 29 -17.10 11.83 -8.80
N GLY A 30 -16.43 12.84 -9.34
CA GLY A 30 -16.40 14.16 -8.75
C GLY A 30 -15.78 14.19 -7.35
N LEU A 31 -14.69 13.44 -7.17
CA LEU A 31 -14.02 13.32 -5.88
C LEU A 31 -13.14 14.53 -5.61
N GLU A 32 -13.27 15.09 -4.41
CA GLU A 32 -12.41 16.17 -3.97
C GLU A 32 -11.05 15.62 -3.51
N GLN A 33 -9.99 16.40 -3.78
CA GLN A 33 -8.67 16.10 -3.23
C GLN A 33 -8.57 16.68 -1.81
N HIS A 34 -8.12 15.83 -0.88
CA HIS A 34 -7.85 16.21 0.48
C HIS A 34 -6.35 16.12 0.77
N ASP A 35 -5.87 16.94 1.71
CA ASP A 35 -4.52 16.79 2.23
C ASP A 35 -4.38 15.40 2.86
N ILE A 36 -3.38 14.64 2.41
CA ILE A 36 -3.12 13.29 2.88
C ILE A 36 -3.00 13.21 4.42
N ARG A 37 -2.54 14.28 5.05
CA ARG A 37 -2.39 14.36 6.51
C ARG A 37 -3.71 14.46 7.26
N MET A 38 -4.80 14.78 6.57
CA MET A 38 -6.14 14.87 7.16
C MET A 38 -6.80 13.51 7.36
N TYR A 39 -6.30 12.47 6.69
CA TYR A 39 -6.82 11.12 6.87
C TYR A 39 -6.39 10.52 8.20
N SER A 40 -7.30 9.82 8.86
CA SER A 40 -6.93 9.05 10.05
C SER A 40 -6.02 7.89 9.67
N PRO A 41 -5.14 7.43 10.58
CA PRO A 41 -4.27 6.30 10.29
C PRO A 41 -5.04 5.01 9.97
N LEU A 42 -6.20 4.79 10.57
CA LEU A 42 -7.02 3.62 10.27
C LEU A 42 -7.69 3.72 8.91
N THR A 43 -8.05 4.92 8.44
CA THR A 43 -8.54 5.14 7.08
C THR A 43 -7.45 4.86 6.05
N LEU A 44 -6.24 5.32 6.31
CA LEU A 44 -5.09 5.00 5.46
C LEU A 44 -4.81 3.49 5.43
N ALA A 45 -4.87 2.82 6.57
CA ALA A 45 -4.68 1.37 6.66
C ALA A 45 -5.78 0.62 5.89
N TYR A 46 -7.01 1.10 5.94
CA TYR A 46 -8.13 0.50 5.20
C TYR A 46 -7.88 0.45 3.71
N ILE A 47 -7.47 1.55 3.09
CA ILE A 47 -7.16 1.56 1.67
C ILE A 47 -5.81 0.89 1.38
N GLY A 48 -4.87 1.00 2.29
CA GLY A 48 -3.54 0.40 2.17
C GLY A 48 -3.55 -1.12 2.17
N ASP A 49 -4.46 -1.73 2.91
CA ASP A 49 -4.69 -3.18 2.88
C ASP A 49 -5.03 -3.65 1.46
N ALA A 50 -5.98 -2.98 0.82
CA ALA A 50 -6.37 -3.29 -0.55
C ALA A 50 -5.24 -3.02 -1.56
N ALA A 51 -4.53 -1.90 -1.42
CA ALA A 51 -3.42 -1.55 -2.31
C ALA A 51 -2.29 -2.57 -2.22
N TYR A 52 -1.92 -2.99 -1.03
CA TYR A 52 -0.92 -4.04 -0.82
C TYR A 52 -1.35 -5.37 -1.41
N GLU A 53 -2.60 -5.73 -1.22
CA GLU A 53 -3.16 -6.99 -1.76
C GLU A 53 -3.13 -7.01 -3.29
N ILE A 54 -3.43 -5.90 -3.95
CA ILE A 54 -3.32 -5.78 -5.42
C ILE A 54 -1.87 -6.03 -5.87
N VAL A 55 -0.90 -5.44 -5.19
CA VAL A 55 0.52 -5.66 -5.50
C VAL A 55 0.89 -7.15 -5.39
N ILE A 56 0.52 -7.78 -4.29
CA ILE A 56 0.81 -9.20 -4.05
C ILE A 56 0.14 -10.09 -5.09
N ARG A 57 -1.13 -9.88 -5.37
CA ARG A 57 -1.86 -10.66 -6.38
C ARG A 57 -1.27 -10.47 -7.78
N THR A 58 -0.88 -9.25 -8.13
CA THR A 58 -0.23 -8.96 -9.42
C THR A 58 1.08 -9.74 -9.55
N ILE A 59 1.92 -9.74 -8.54
CA ILE A 59 3.18 -10.49 -8.54
C ILE A 59 2.92 -11.98 -8.72
N LEU A 60 2.00 -12.53 -7.97
CA LEU A 60 1.70 -13.96 -8.02
C LEU A 60 1.16 -14.39 -9.39
N VAL A 61 0.23 -13.64 -9.93
CA VAL A 61 -0.36 -13.92 -11.25
C VAL A 61 0.68 -13.83 -12.36
N ARG A 62 1.58 -12.85 -12.30
CA ARG A 62 2.63 -12.68 -13.30
C ARG A 62 3.76 -13.69 -13.18
N LYS A 63 4.01 -14.22 -11.99
CA LYS A 63 5.05 -15.23 -11.81
C LYS A 63 4.66 -16.60 -12.31
N ALA A 64 3.41 -17.00 -12.11
CA ALA A 64 2.94 -18.31 -12.51
C ALA A 64 1.42 -18.33 -12.70
N ASN A 65 1.00 -18.98 -13.78
CA ASN A 65 -0.41 -19.24 -14.02
C ASN A 65 -0.87 -20.45 -13.21
N MET A 66 -1.13 -20.24 -11.93
CA MET A 66 -1.58 -21.28 -11.00
C MET A 66 -3.11 -21.34 -10.93
N GLN A 67 -3.61 -22.45 -10.41
CA GLN A 67 -5.02 -22.55 -10.04
C GLN A 67 -5.38 -21.49 -8.97
N VAL A 68 -6.59 -20.95 -9.05
CA VAL A 68 -7.07 -19.89 -8.17
C VAL A 68 -6.93 -20.26 -6.68
N ASN A 69 -7.19 -21.50 -6.30
CA ASN A 69 -7.03 -21.94 -4.92
C ASN A 69 -5.58 -21.87 -4.42
N LYS A 70 -4.61 -22.14 -5.28
CA LYS A 70 -3.19 -21.97 -4.96
C LYS A 70 -2.82 -20.50 -4.84
N LEU A 71 -3.33 -19.64 -5.75
CA LEU A 71 -3.12 -18.21 -5.69
C LEU A 71 -3.63 -17.63 -4.37
N HIS A 72 -4.84 -18.01 -3.95
CA HIS A 72 -5.41 -17.57 -2.67
C HIS A 72 -4.55 -17.98 -1.47
N ARG A 73 -4.04 -19.21 -1.45
CA ARG A 73 -3.19 -19.68 -0.35
C ARG A 73 -1.87 -18.93 -0.29
N HIS A 74 -1.22 -18.70 -1.43
CA HIS A 74 0.02 -17.93 -1.48
C HIS A 74 -0.21 -16.47 -1.06
N ALA A 75 -1.26 -15.83 -1.57
CA ALA A 75 -1.61 -14.46 -1.19
C ALA A 75 -1.91 -14.34 0.30
N ALA A 76 -2.72 -15.24 0.86
CA ALA A 76 -3.06 -15.25 2.28
C ALA A 76 -1.81 -15.36 3.17
N GLY A 77 -0.83 -16.16 2.77
CA GLY A 77 0.43 -16.27 3.50
C GLY A 77 1.25 -14.97 3.53
N LEU A 78 1.15 -14.17 2.49
CA LEU A 78 1.93 -12.93 2.36
C LEU A 78 1.24 -11.71 3.00
N VAL A 79 -0.07 -11.74 3.19
CA VAL A 79 -0.83 -10.63 3.80
C VAL A 79 -1.05 -10.79 5.30
N LYS A 80 -0.56 -11.85 5.91
CA LYS A 80 -0.67 -12.07 7.36
C LYS A 80 0.07 -10.98 8.14
N ALA A 81 -0.49 -10.60 9.29
CA ALA A 81 0.07 -9.58 10.16
C ALA A 81 1.53 -9.87 10.56
N GLU A 82 1.87 -11.11 10.85
CA GLU A 82 3.24 -11.52 11.18
C GLU A 82 4.22 -11.32 10.01
N LYS A 83 3.77 -11.53 8.77
CA LYS A 83 4.59 -11.29 7.57
C LYS A 83 4.78 -9.80 7.31
N GLN A 84 3.74 -9.01 7.45
CA GLN A 84 3.83 -7.56 7.35
C GLN A 84 4.70 -6.98 8.45
N SER A 85 4.60 -7.50 9.67
CA SER A 85 5.47 -7.12 10.79
C SER A 85 6.94 -7.42 10.50
N ALA A 86 7.24 -8.58 9.92
CA ALA A 86 8.60 -8.95 9.53
C ALA A 86 9.15 -8.03 8.43
N MET A 87 8.31 -7.66 7.46
CA MET A 87 8.71 -6.73 6.40
C MET A 87 9.02 -5.33 6.94
N ILE A 88 8.30 -4.87 7.95
CA ILE A 88 8.50 -3.54 8.50
C ILE A 88 9.88 -3.40 9.15
N GLU A 89 10.43 -4.46 9.71
CA GLU A 89 11.79 -4.46 10.25
C GLU A 89 12.84 -4.12 9.19
N ILE A 90 12.59 -4.56 7.96
CA ILE A 90 13.46 -4.29 6.82
C ILE A 90 13.21 -2.91 6.23
N LEU A 91 11.95 -2.50 6.13
CA LEU A 91 11.53 -1.29 5.42
C LEU A 91 11.62 -0.02 6.27
N GLU A 92 11.41 -0.12 7.58
CA GLU A 92 11.36 1.06 8.45
C GLU A 92 12.60 1.95 8.35
N PRO A 93 13.85 1.41 8.29
CA PRO A 93 15.03 2.24 8.11
C PRO A 93 15.08 2.98 6.76
N LEU A 94 14.31 2.53 5.77
CA LEU A 94 14.26 3.12 4.44
C LEU A 94 13.16 4.17 4.30
N PHE A 95 12.29 4.31 5.29
CA PHE A 95 11.20 5.28 5.26
C PHE A 95 11.72 6.71 5.31
N THR A 96 11.04 7.60 4.60
CA THR A 96 11.18 9.03 4.79
C THR A 96 10.67 9.41 6.19
N GLU A 97 10.98 10.62 6.66
CA GLU A 97 10.49 11.10 7.95
C GLU A 97 8.95 11.14 7.99
N GLU A 98 8.32 11.53 6.89
CA GLU A 98 6.86 11.55 6.79
C GLU A 98 6.27 10.13 6.85
N GLU A 99 6.84 9.19 6.11
CA GLU A 99 6.42 7.78 6.16
C GLU A 99 6.59 7.17 7.55
N LYS A 100 7.67 7.50 8.27
CA LYS A 100 7.88 7.09 9.66
C LYS A 100 6.79 7.60 10.59
N GLN A 101 6.36 8.85 10.40
CA GLN A 101 5.27 9.43 11.19
C GLN A 101 3.95 8.73 10.91
N ILE A 102 3.64 8.47 9.65
CA ILE A 102 2.44 7.72 9.25
C ILE A 102 2.46 6.32 9.86
N TYR A 103 3.60 5.64 9.77
CA TYR A 103 3.78 4.32 10.37
C TYR A 103 3.50 4.33 11.89
N LYS A 104 4.12 5.25 12.61
CA LYS A 104 3.93 5.36 14.07
C LYS A 104 2.47 5.64 14.43
N ARG A 105 1.80 6.52 13.70
CA ARG A 105 0.39 6.82 13.93
C ARG A 105 -0.49 5.60 13.70
N GLY A 106 -0.23 4.84 12.65
CA GLY A 106 -0.94 3.59 12.36
C GLY A 106 -0.70 2.52 13.41
N ARG A 107 0.55 2.33 13.80
CA ARG A 107 0.94 1.38 14.85
C ARG A 107 0.28 1.70 16.21
N ASN A 108 0.15 2.97 16.52
CA ASN A 108 -0.39 3.44 17.80
C ASN A 108 -1.90 3.67 17.79
N ALA A 109 -2.55 3.53 16.64
CA ALA A 109 -3.99 3.73 16.52
C ALA A 109 -4.75 2.65 17.30
N LYS A 110 -5.82 3.07 17.98
CA LYS A 110 -6.71 2.12 18.65
C LYS A 110 -7.64 1.48 17.63
N SER A 111 -7.59 0.17 17.53
CA SER A 111 -8.52 -0.60 16.72
C SER A 111 -9.39 -1.47 17.61
N TYR A 112 -10.69 -1.50 17.32
CA TYR A 112 -11.64 -2.35 18.01
C TYR A 112 -11.62 -3.80 17.53
N THR A 113 -10.98 -4.05 16.37
CA THR A 113 -10.84 -5.37 15.80
C THR A 113 -9.38 -5.81 15.86
N LYS A 114 -9.17 -7.08 16.16
CA LYS A 114 -7.85 -7.70 16.18
C LYS A 114 -7.87 -8.92 15.26
N ALA A 115 -6.84 -9.07 14.45
CA ALA A 115 -6.69 -10.26 13.62
C ALA A 115 -6.63 -11.51 14.50
N LYS A 116 -7.42 -12.51 14.14
CA LYS A 116 -7.42 -13.80 14.83
C LYS A 116 -6.05 -14.46 14.66
N ASN A 117 -5.47 -14.97 15.73
CA ASN A 117 -4.16 -15.63 15.76
C ASN A 117 -2.95 -14.72 15.54
N ALA A 118 -3.11 -13.40 15.51
CA ALA A 118 -1.99 -12.47 15.48
C ALA A 118 -1.66 -11.97 16.88
N SER A 119 -0.37 -11.78 17.17
CA SER A 119 0.04 -11.07 18.39
C SER A 119 -0.38 -9.61 18.30
N THR A 120 -0.55 -8.96 19.46
CA THR A 120 -0.89 -7.53 19.51
C THR A 120 0.18 -6.68 18.85
N ILE A 121 1.46 -7.04 19.02
CA ILE A 121 2.59 -6.34 18.41
C ILE A 121 2.54 -6.47 16.89
N ASP A 122 2.37 -7.68 16.37
CA ASP A 122 2.31 -7.93 14.93
C ASP A 122 1.11 -7.24 14.29
N TYR A 123 -0.03 -7.27 14.96
CA TYR A 123 -1.23 -6.58 14.49
C TYR A 123 -1.01 -5.07 14.38
N ARG A 124 -0.42 -4.45 15.40
CA ARG A 124 -0.13 -3.02 15.38
C ARG A 124 0.88 -2.64 14.30
N ARG A 125 1.93 -3.42 14.13
CA ARG A 125 2.93 -3.22 13.08
C ARG A 125 2.31 -3.37 11.70
N ALA A 126 1.45 -4.35 11.51
CA ALA A 126 0.72 -4.55 10.26
C ALA A 126 -0.19 -3.35 9.95
N THR A 127 -0.90 -2.83 10.94
CA THR A 127 -1.74 -1.63 10.77
C THR A 127 -0.90 -0.42 10.37
N GLY A 128 0.25 -0.24 11.01
CA GLY A 128 1.20 0.82 10.63
C GLY A 128 1.73 0.67 9.21
N PHE A 129 2.07 -0.54 8.81
CA PHE A 129 2.51 -0.86 7.45
C PHE A 129 1.40 -0.55 6.43
N GLU A 130 0.19 -0.98 6.68
CA GLU A 130 -0.95 -0.71 5.81
C GLU A 130 -1.26 0.78 5.71
N ALA A 131 -1.09 1.53 6.80
CA ALA A 131 -1.24 2.98 6.78
C ALA A 131 -0.22 3.64 5.84
N VAL A 132 1.03 3.19 5.84
CA VAL A 132 2.05 3.66 4.89
C VAL A 132 1.67 3.29 3.45
N MET A 133 1.16 2.08 3.24
CA MET A 133 0.68 1.67 1.91
C MET A 133 -0.46 2.57 1.41
N GLY A 134 -1.39 2.91 2.29
CA GLY A 134 -2.48 3.84 1.96
C GLY A 134 -1.98 5.25 1.67
N TYR A 135 -1.02 5.72 2.44
CA TYR A 135 -0.35 7.00 2.20
C TYR A 135 0.32 7.04 0.82
N LEU A 136 1.04 5.99 0.45
CA LEU A 136 1.70 5.92 -0.86
C LEU A 136 0.70 5.79 -2.01
N TYR A 137 -0.43 5.15 -1.78
CA TYR A 137 -1.47 4.98 -2.79
C TYR A 137 -2.22 6.29 -3.05
N LEU A 138 -2.60 7.02 -2.01
CA LEU A 138 -3.32 8.28 -2.11
C LEU A 138 -2.37 9.43 -2.40
#